data_1cb58ca0748e20bee59bbeab2102c0f4
#
_entry.id   1cb58ca0748e20bee59bbeab2102c0f4
#
_cell.length_a   1.000
_cell.length_b   1.000
_cell.length_c   1.000
_cell.angle_alpha   90.00
_cell.angle_beta   90.00
_cell.angle_gamma   90.00
#
_symmetry.space_group_name_H-M   'P 1'
#
loop_
_entity.id
_entity.type
_entity.pdbx_description
1 polymer ?
#
loop_
_entity_poly.entity_id
_entity_poly.type
_entity_poly.pdbx_seq_one_letter_code
_entity_poly.pdbx_strand_id
1 'polypeptide(L)'
;MPFGKKYRKAVEGLDLSQRFSVEEAVEKSLGASFAKFDETVDVAIGLGVDPKYSDQMVRGAVSLPHGLGKTVRVAVFCKGEKEAEARAAGADIAGAEELVAKIKEGWLEFDAAVATPDVMALVGQVGRVLGPRGLMPNAKTGTVTFDVATAVKELKAGRVDFKVDKAGVLHAPLGKVSFGPEKILGNLKALVETVTRLKPSAAKGTYMKNMAVSTTMGPGFKVDMTLIKKFIEG
;
A
#
# COMPACT_ATOMS: atom_id res chain seq x y z
N MET A 1 9.24 24.58 8.79
CA MET A 1 10.59 24.46 8.19
C MET A 1 10.59 25.18 6.86
N PRO A 2 11.67 25.88 6.47
CA PRO A 2 11.74 26.49 5.14
C PRO A 2 11.88 25.38 4.10
N PHE A 3 10.94 25.28 3.19
CA PHE A 3 10.99 24.35 2.06
C PHE A 3 12.19 24.67 1.15
N GLY A 4 12.81 23.63 0.57
CA GLY A 4 13.94 23.77 -0.33
C GLY A 4 13.59 24.54 -1.62
N LYS A 5 14.61 25.09 -2.31
CA LYS A 5 14.42 25.91 -3.52
C LYS A 5 13.61 25.20 -4.61
N LYS A 6 13.84 23.91 -4.84
CA LYS A 6 13.11 23.11 -5.85
C LYS A 6 11.62 22.98 -5.51
N TYR A 7 11.30 22.69 -4.25
CA TYR A 7 9.93 22.61 -3.79
C TYR A 7 9.21 23.96 -3.95
N ARG A 8 9.84 25.07 -3.56
CA ARG A 8 9.25 26.41 -3.74
C ARG A 8 8.92 26.70 -5.19
N LYS A 9 9.83 26.34 -6.12
CA LYS A 9 9.60 26.49 -7.56
C LYS A 9 8.45 25.58 -8.06
N ALA A 10 8.34 24.36 -7.54
CA ALA A 10 7.26 23.43 -7.91
C ALA A 10 5.89 23.88 -7.40
N VAL A 11 5.84 24.69 -6.34
CA VAL A 11 4.60 25.23 -5.76
C VAL A 11 4.28 26.64 -6.26
N GLU A 12 5.20 27.29 -6.99
CA GLU A 12 5.04 28.65 -7.49
C GLU A 12 3.81 28.74 -8.41
N GLY A 13 2.87 29.61 -8.06
CA GLY A 13 1.62 29.80 -8.78
C GLY A 13 0.53 28.76 -8.48
N LEU A 14 0.76 27.80 -7.56
CA LEU A 14 -0.23 26.80 -7.17
C LEU A 14 -0.90 27.18 -5.84
N ASP A 15 -2.22 27.21 -5.82
CA ASP A 15 -2.98 27.31 -4.57
C ASP A 15 -3.26 25.90 -3.99
N LEU A 16 -2.44 25.52 -3.00
CA LEU A 16 -2.56 24.23 -2.30
C LEU A 16 -3.74 24.15 -1.33
N SER A 17 -4.46 25.26 -1.08
CA SER A 17 -5.66 25.28 -0.25
C SER A 17 -6.90 24.81 -1.05
N GLN A 18 -6.87 24.98 -2.35
CA GLN A 18 -7.93 24.59 -3.27
C GLN A 18 -8.14 23.07 -3.28
N ARG A 19 -9.39 22.66 -3.50
CA ARG A 19 -9.78 21.27 -3.76
C ARG A 19 -9.97 21.07 -5.25
N PHE A 20 -9.44 19.99 -5.77
CA PHE A 20 -9.42 19.66 -7.19
C PHE A 20 -10.28 18.42 -7.46
N SER A 21 -10.69 18.20 -8.70
CA SER A 21 -11.21 16.92 -9.13
C SER A 21 -10.12 15.84 -8.97
N VAL A 22 -10.49 14.56 -9.03
CA VAL A 22 -9.54 13.45 -8.89
C VAL A 22 -8.51 13.52 -10.00
N GLU A 23 -8.97 13.75 -11.24
CA GLU A 23 -8.16 13.82 -12.44
C GLU A 23 -7.16 14.99 -12.36
N GLU A 24 -7.65 16.19 -12.06
CA GLU A 24 -6.80 17.37 -11.92
C GLU A 24 -5.77 17.24 -10.80
N ALA A 25 -6.15 16.63 -9.65
CA ALA A 25 -5.22 16.41 -8.55
C ALA A 25 -4.08 15.47 -8.94
N VAL A 26 -4.39 14.40 -9.69
CA VAL A 26 -3.38 13.47 -10.21
C VAL A 26 -2.48 14.18 -11.24
N GLU A 27 -3.04 14.86 -12.25
CA GLU A 27 -2.27 15.56 -13.26
C GLU A 27 -1.35 16.62 -12.65
N LYS A 28 -1.87 17.44 -11.74
CA LYS A 28 -1.08 18.46 -11.03
C LYS A 28 0.03 17.84 -10.17
N SER A 29 -0.24 16.70 -9.51
CA SER A 29 0.77 16.02 -8.71
C SER A 29 1.91 15.47 -9.58
N LEU A 30 1.60 14.90 -10.74
CA LEU A 30 2.59 14.43 -11.71
C LEU A 30 3.39 15.60 -12.31
N GLY A 31 2.73 16.70 -12.68
CA GLY A 31 3.36 17.89 -13.21
C GLY A 31 4.26 18.64 -12.21
N ALA A 32 3.98 18.51 -10.91
CA ALA A 32 4.77 19.11 -9.84
C ALA A 32 5.95 18.24 -9.38
N SER A 33 6.18 17.09 -9.99
CA SER A 33 7.34 16.23 -9.69
C SER A 33 8.64 16.89 -10.17
N PHE A 34 9.68 16.87 -9.35
CA PHE A 34 10.95 17.55 -9.65
C PHE A 34 12.20 16.76 -9.27
N ALA A 35 12.05 15.55 -8.74
CA ALA A 35 13.19 14.72 -8.42
C ALA A 35 13.85 14.13 -9.68
N LYS A 36 15.12 13.72 -9.56
CA LYS A 36 15.86 13.08 -10.65
C LYS A 36 15.57 11.59 -10.79
N PHE A 37 14.91 11.00 -9.79
CA PHE A 37 14.47 9.61 -9.79
C PHE A 37 12.98 9.53 -10.12
N ASP A 38 12.52 8.37 -10.52
CA ASP A 38 11.10 8.10 -10.75
C ASP A 38 10.34 8.09 -9.42
N GLU A 39 9.67 9.21 -9.11
CA GLU A 39 8.96 9.41 -7.85
C GLU A 39 7.77 8.45 -7.74
N THR A 40 7.42 8.06 -6.51
CA THR A 40 6.18 7.32 -6.25
C THR A 40 5.05 8.31 -6.06
N VAL A 41 3.89 7.99 -6.60
CA VAL A 41 2.65 8.72 -6.34
C VAL A 41 1.94 8.02 -5.18
N ASP A 42 1.70 8.75 -4.11
CA ASP A 42 1.06 8.28 -2.89
C ASP A 42 -0.27 8.98 -2.67
N VAL A 43 -1.22 8.27 -2.08
CA VAL A 43 -2.49 8.82 -1.64
C VAL A 43 -2.62 8.73 -0.12
N ALA A 44 -3.12 9.80 0.48
CA ALA A 44 -3.50 9.85 1.88
C ALA A 44 -5.02 10.06 1.98
N ILE A 45 -5.72 9.14 2.64
CA ILE A 45 -7.18 9.17 2.81
C ILE A 45 -7.50 9.25 4.30
N GLY A 46 -8.07 10.37 4.73
CA GLY A 46 -8.57 10.53 6.11
C GLY A 46 -9.92 9.86 6.26
N LEU A 47 -9.99 8.84 7.10
CA LEU A 47 -11.20 8.08 7.39
C LEU A 47 -11.89 8.58 8.66
N GLY A 48 -13.21 8.45 8.70
CA GLY A 48 -14.04 8.76 9.86
C GLY A 48 -14.12 7.59 10.85
N VAL A 49 -12.98 7.01 11.20
CA VAL A 49 -12.86 5.89 12.14
C VAL A 49 -11.97 6.27 13.31
N ASP A 50 -12.15 5.62 14.45
CA ASP A 50 -11.26 5.75 15.60
C ASP A 50 -10.42 4.46 15.73
N PRO A 51 -9.12 4.50 15.36
CA PRO A 51 -8.24 3.33 15.36
C PRO A 51 -7.91 2.78 16.75
N LYS A 52 -8.32 3.45 17.82
CA LYS A 52 -8.21 2.93 19.20
C LYS A 52 -9.07 1.69 19.42
N TYR A 53 -10.19 1.61 18.70
CA TYR A 53 -11.10 0.47 18.76
C TYR A 53 -10.74 -0.54 17.69
N SER A 54 -10.62 -1.80 18.09
CA SER A 54 -10.22 -2.90 17.19
C SER A 54 -11.25 -3.19 16.08
N ASP A 55 -12.52 -2.90 16.33
CA ASP A 55 -13.64 -3.02 15.39
C ASP A 55 -13.69 -1.90 14.33
N GLN A 56 -13.02 -0.76 14.61
CA GLN A 56 -12.87 0.35 13.68
C GLN A 56 -11.52 0.39 12.96
N MET A 57 -10.64 -0.57 13.26
CA MET A 57 -9.33 -0.67 12.60
C MET A 57 -9.48 -1.20 11.18
N VAL A 58 -9.38 -0.29 10.20
CA VAL A 58 -9.38 -0.65 8.77
C VAL A 58 -8.01 -1.14 8.36
N ARG A 59 -7.95 -2.38 7.91
CA ARG A 59 -6.77 -3.02 7.34
C ARG A 59 -7.19 -3.95 6.21
N GLY A 60 -6.48 -3.93 5.12
CA GLY A 60 -6.75 -4.77 3.96
C GLY A 60 -5.63 -4.80 2.97
N ALA A 61 -5.90 -5.43 1.86
CA ALA A 61 -5.02 -5.46 0.69
C ALA A 61 -5.84 -5.14 -0.56
N VAL A 62 -5.20 -4.53 -1.53
CA VAL A 62 -5.76 -4.26 -2.86
C VAL A 62 -4.78 -4.71 -3.92
N SER A 63 -5.26 -5.41 -4.92
CA SER A 63 -4.49 -5.70 -6.13
C SER A 63 -4.70 -4.55 -7.11
N LEU A 64 -3.61 -3.84 -7.41
CA LEU A 64 -3.66 -2.71 -8.33
C LEU A 64 -3.62 -3.22 -9.78
N PRO A 65 -4.55 -2.80 -10.66
CA PRO A 65 -4.63 -3.31 -12.03
C PRO A 65 -3.37 -3.03 -12.87
N HIS A 66 -2.66 -1.93 -12.58
CA HIS A 66 -1.43 -1.57 -13.27
C HIS A 66 -0.15 -1.82 -12.44
N GLY A 67 -0.30 -2.48 -11.26
CA GLY A 67 0.81 -2.73 -10.35
C GLY A 67 1.42 -1.46 -9.74
N LEU A 68 2.60 -1.60 -9.12
CA LEU A 68 3.31 -0.51 -8.43
C LEU A 68 4.54 0.01 -9.20
N GLY A 69 4.99 -0.68 -10.25
CA GLY A 69 6.25 -0.35 -10.93
C GLY A 69 7.50 -0.60 -10.08
N LYS A 70 7.40 -1.48 -9.09
CA LYS A 70 8.50 -1.93 -8.24
C LYS A 70 8.58 -3.46 -8.30
N THR A 71 9.77 -3.98 -8.51
CA THR A 71 10.02 -5.42 -8.36
C THR A 71 10.00 -5.77 -6.88
N VAL A 72 9.01 -6.56 -6.47
CA VAL A 72 8.84 -6.99 -5.08
C VAL A 72 9.57 -8.31 -4.85
N ARG A 73 10.47 -8.36 -3.88
CA ARG A 73 11.13 -9.59 -3.44
C ARG A 73 10.24 -10.26 -2.41
N VAL A 74 9.79 -11.48 -2.73
CA VAL A 74 8.83 -12.22 -1.91
C VAL A 74 9.53 -13.36 -1.18
N ALA A 75 9.47 -13.37 0.15
CA ALA A 75 9.88 -14.46 1.00
C ALA A 75 8.67 -15.32 1.39
N VAL A 76 8.79 -16.63 1.28
CA VAL A 76 7.72 -17.57 1.61
C VAL A 76 8.13 -18.51 2.74
N PHE A 77 7.38 -18.46 3.82
CA PHE A 77 7.54 -19.39 4.95
C PHE A 77 6.63 -20.60 4.73
N CYS A 78 7.24 -21.73 4.35
CA CYS A 78 6.52 -22.98 4.10
C CYS A 78 7.44 -24.18 4.36
N LYS A 79 6.86 -25.39 4.42
CA LYS A 79 7.58 -26.64 4.62
C LYS A 79 7.28 -27.63 3.49
N GLY A 80 8.27 -28.47 3.17
CA GLY A 80 8.13 -29.62 2.29
C GLY A 80 7.77 -29.24 0.83
N GLU A 81 6.78 -29.91 0.27
CA GLU A 81 6.38 -29.73 -1.15
C GLU A 81 6.01 -28.30 -1.52
N LYS A 82 5.49 -27.53 -0.58
CA LYS A 82 5.11 -26.12 -0.79
C LYS A 82 6.28 -25.19 -1.06
N GLU A 83 7.51 -25.59 -0.73
CA GLU A 83 8.72 -24.83 -1.10
C GLU A 83 8.95 -24.86 -2.60
N ALA A 84 8.77 -26.04 -3.22
CA ALA A 84 8.88 -26.18 -4.67
C ALA A 84 7.78 -25.42 -5.40
N GLU A 85 6.54 -25.49 -4.88
CA GLU A 85 5.39 -24.72 -5.40
C GLU A 85 5.63 -23.21 -5.31
N ALA A 86 6.13 -22.71 -4.17
CA ALA A 86 6.46 -21.30 -3.97
C ALA A 86 7.52 -20.81 -4.96
N ARG A 87 8.59 -21.58 -5.14
CA ARG A 87 9.66 -21.25 -6.10
C ARG A 87 9.15 -21.27 -7.54
N ALA A 88 8.33 -22.27 -7.91
CA ALA A 88 7.70 -22.34 -9.23
C ALA A 88 6.76 -21.14 -9.50
N ALA A 89 6.08 -20.64 -8.46
CA ALA A 89 5.25 -19.44 -8.54
C ALA A 89 6.06 -18.14 -8.63
N GLY A 90 7.39 -18.21 -8.45
CA GLY A 90 8.30 -17.09 -8.57
C GLY A 90 8.70 -16.45 -7.23
N ALA A 91 8.54 -17.13 -6.10
CA ALA A 91 9.11 -16.66 -4.84
C ALA A 91 10.64 -16.56 -4.93
N ASP A 92 11.19 -15.46 -4.41
CA ASP A 92 12.64 -15.26 -4.44
C ASP A 92 13.32 -16.14 -3.39
N ILE A 93 12.65 -16.36 -2.26
CA ILE A 93 13.15 -17.20 -1.18
C ILE A 93 11.98 -18.00 -0.60
N ALA A 94 12.19 -19.31 -0.43
CA ALA A 94 11.24 -20.20 0.21
C ALA A 94 11.97 -21.09 1.23
N GLY A 95 11.37 -21.27 2.41
CA GLY A 95 11.89 -22.10 3.47
C GLY A 95 11.18 -21.87 4.80
N ALA A 96 11.56 -22.58 5.83
CA ALA A 96 10.97 -22.46 7.16
C ALA A 96 12.00 -22.05 8.23
N GLU A 97 12.65 -23.03 8.84
CA GLU A 97 13.55 -22.81 9.98
C GLU A 97 14.82 -22.05 9.59
N GLU A 98 15.38 -22.35 8.43
CA GLU A 98 16.56 -21.67 7.90
C GLU A 98 16.29 -20.18 7.64
N LEU A 99 15.10 -19.85 7.13
CA LEU A 99 14.71 -18.47 6.89
C LEU A 99 14.52 -17.71 8.21
N VAL A 100 13.92 -18.34 9.20
CA VAL A 100 13.78 -17.78 10.54
C VAL A 100 15.14 -17.55 11.21
N ALA A 101 16.11 -18.46 11.05
CA ALA A 101 17.47 -18.29 11.55
C ALA A 101 18.16 -17.08 10.91
N LYS A 102 18.13 -16.95 9.58
CA LYS A 102 18.69 -15.80 8.86
C LYS A 102 18.08 -14.47 9.31
N ILE A 103 16.76 -14.44 9.55
CA ILE A 103 16.08 -13.23 10.02
C ILE A 103 16.52 -12.88 11.45
N LYS A 104 16.76 -13.87 12.33
CA LYS A 104 17.31 -13.64 13.67
C LYS A 104 18.73 -13.05 13.62
N GLU A 105 19.52 -13.41 12.62
CA GLU A 105 20.85 -12.85 12.34
C GLU A 105 20.81 -11.45 11.73
N GLY A 106 19.61 -10.95 11.39
CA GLY A 106 19.40 -9.59 10.87
C GLY A 106 19.20 -9.50 9.35
N TRP A 107 19.16 -10.64 8.65
CA TRP A 107 18.87 -10.62 7.21
C TRP A 107 17.38 -10.28 6.94
N LEU A 108 17.13 -9.24 6.14
CA LEU A 108 15.80 -8.71 5.83
C LEU A 108 15.70 -8.20 4.38
N GLU A 109 16.34 -8.92 3.45
CA GLU A 109 16.41 -8.52 2.04
C GLU A 109 15.18 -8.96 1.23
N PHE A 110 13.98 -8.76 1.77
CA PHE A 110 12.71 -9.00 1.09
C PHE A 110 11.72 -7.87 1.39
N ASP A 111 10.77 -7.66 0.49
CA ASP A 111 9.80 -6.58 0.54
C ASP A 111 8.41 -7.06 0.99
N ALA A 112 8.12 -8.35 0.82
CA ALA A 112 6.86 -8.96 1.25
C ALA A 112 7.08 -10.39 1.74
N ALA A 113 6.21 -10.84 2.65
CA ALA A 113 6.29 -12.19 3.19
C ALA A 113 4.93 -12.90 3.13
N VAL A 114 4.96 -14.15 2.73
CA VAL A 114 3.81 -15.08 2.75
C VAL A 114 4.15 -16.22 3.71
N ALA A 115 3.16 -16.73 4.42
CA ALA A 115 3.35 -17.89 5.30
C ALA A 115 2.20 -18.88 5.17
N THR A 116 2.49 -20.18 5.26
CA THR A 116 1.45 -21.15 5.49
C THR A 116 1.05 -21.16 6.98
N PRO A 117 -0.21 -21.44 7.32
CA PRO A 117 -0.67 -21.45 8.71
C PRO A 117 0.17 -22.35 9.62
N ASP A 118 0.67 -23.46 9.10
CA ASP A 118 1.45 -24.47 9.83
C ASP A 118 2.77 -23.93 10.39
N VAL A 119 3.39 -22.95 9.68
CA VAL A 119 4.69 -22.37 10.09
C VAL A 119 4.54 -21.06 10.87
N MET A 120 3.32 -20.57 11.08
CA MET A 120 3.09 -19.31 11.78
C MET A 120 3.65 -19.30 13.22
N ALA A 121 3.69 -20.46 13.90
CA ALA A 121 4.32 -20.58 15.21
C ALA A 121 5.83 -20.28 15.17
N LEU A 122 6.51 -20.69 14.09
CA LEU A 122 7.94 -20.37 13.85
C LEU A 122 8.13 -18.91 13.50
N VAL A 123 7.30 -18.38 12.59
CA VAL A 123 7.33 -16.96 12.17
C VAL A 123 7.06 -16.03 13.36
N GLY A 124 6.23 -16.44 14.32
CA GLY A 124 5.98 -15.73 15.57
C GLY A 124 7.24 -15.41 16.37
N GLN A 125 8.27 -16.26 16.33
CA GLN A 125 9.54 -16.04 17.02
C GLN A 125 10.31 -14.80 16.49
N VAL A 126 10.12 -14.47 15.21
CA VAL A 126 10.73 -13.30 14.56
C VAL A 126 9.77 -12.11 14.44
N GLY A 127 8.58 -12.22 15.03
CA GLY A 127 7.54 -11.19 14.99
C GLY A 127 7.99 -9.83 15.54
N ARG A 128 8.90 -9.81 16.51
CA ARG A 128 9.50 -8.57 17.06
C ARG A 128 10.38 -7.83 16.04
N VAL A 129 10.93 -8.55 15.06
CA VAL A 129 11.76 -7.98 13.97
C VAL A 129 10.88 -7.60 12.78
N LEU A 130 9.97 -8.48 12.36
CA LEU A 130 9.12 -8.29 11.18
C LEU A 130 7.96 -7.32 11.43
N GLY A 131 7.40 -7.31 12.65
CA GLY A 131 6.22 -6.51 12.99
C GLY A 131 6.41 -5.00 12.78
N PRO A 132 7.44 -4.35 13.36
CA PRO A 132 7.69 -2.92 13.19
C PRO A 132 7.96 -2.51 11.74
N ARG A 133 8.46 -3.43 10.91
CA ARG A 133 8.75 -3.19 9.48
C ARG A 133 7.57 -3.48 8.56
N GLY A 134 6.43 -3.94 9.11
CA GLY A 134 5.26 -4.29 8.30
C GLY A 134 5.40 -5.57 7.48
N LEU A 135 6.48 -6.37 7.70
CA LEU A 135 6.78 -7.59 6.94
C LEU A 135 6.14 -8.85 7.56
N MET A 136 5.39 -8.72 8.65
CA MET A 136 4.75 -9.86 9.33
C MET A 136 3.56 -10.37 8.51
N PRO A 137 3.54 -11.65 8.09
CA PRO A 137 2.36 -12.23 7.43
C PRO A 137 1.10 -12.12 8.28
N ASN A 138 -0.04 -11.86 7.67
CA ASN A 138 -1.30 -11.69 8.37
C ASN A 138 -2.48 -12.29 7.59
N ALA A 139 -3.39 -12.98 8.29
CA ALA A 139 -4.57 -13.57 7.69
C ALA A 139 -5.56 -12.53 7.13
N LYS A 140 -5.67 -11.35 7.77
CA LYS A 140 -6.58 -10.27 7.30
C LYS A 140 -6.14 -9.66 5.96
N THR A 141 -4.84 -9.69 5.65
CA THR A 141 -4.32 -9.27 4.35
C THR A 141 -4.12 -10.45 3.39
N GLY A 142 -4.52 -11.68 3.77
CA GLY A 142 -4.42 -12.85 2.92
C GLY A 142 -2.99 -13.32 2.64
N THR A 143 -1.99 -12.83 3.41
CA THR A 143 -0.60 -13.28 3.32
C THR A 143 -0.32 -14.53 4.17
N VAL A 144 -1.32 -15.01 4.92
CA VAL A 144 -1.31 -16.32 5.57
C VAL A 144 -2.33 -17.18 4.85
N THR A 145 -1.85 -18.10 4.01
CA THR A 145 -2.70 -18.97 3.16
C THR A 145 -2.02 -20.29 2.84
N PHE A 146 -2.82 -21.30 2.54
CA PHE A 146 -2.33 -22.56 1.98
C PHE A 146 -2.07 -22.47 0.47
N ASP A 147 -2.75 -21.56 -0.23
CA ASP A 147 -2.51 -21.27 -1.66
C ASP A 147 -1.38 -20.24 -1.81
N VAL A 148 -0.18 -20.76 -1.72
CA VAL A 148 1.04 -19.95 -1.79
C VAL A 148 1.26 -19.42 -3.20
N ALA A 149 0.92 -20.21 -4.23
CA ALA A 149 1.16 -19.85 -5.62
C ALA A 149 0.38 -18.59 -6.03
N THR A 150 -0.91 -18.53 -5.68
CA THR A 150 -1.75 -17.36 -5.97
C THR A 150 -1.28 -16.14 -5.18
N ALA A 151 -0.97 -16.30 -3.88
CA ALA A 151 -0.50 -15.19 -3.05
C ALA A 151 0.81 -14.57 -3.56
N VAL A 152 1.78 -15.39 -4.00
CA VAL A 152 3.04 -14.91 -4.58
C VAL A 152 2.80 -14.16 -5.89
N LYS A 153 1.95 -14.69 -6.78
CA LYS A 153 1.60 -14.03 -8.04
C LYS A 153 0.93 -12.67 -7.81
N GLU A 154 -0.01 -12.59 -6.88
CA GLU A 154 -0.68 -11.33 -6.53
C GLU A 154 0.30 -10.28 -5.97
N LEU A 155 1.21 -10.66 -5.07
CA LEU A 155 2.23 -9.76 -4.55
C LEU A 155 3.16 -9.25 -5.64
N LYS A 156 3.58 -10.11 -6.56
CA LYS A 156 4.40 -9.72 -7.73
C LYS A 156 3.64 -8.88 -8.75
N ALA A 157 2.32 -9.09 -8.88
CA ALA A 157 1.44 -8.26 -9.72
C ALA A 157 1.21 -6.85 -9.19
N GLY A 158 1.60 -6.57 -7.93
CA GLY A 158 1.47 -5.23 -7.34
C GLY A 158 0.34 -5.11 -6.34
N ARG A 159 0.12 -6.16 -5.56
CA ARG A 159 -0.74 -6.10 -4.38
C ARG A 159 -0.15 -5.17 -3.32
N VAL A 160 -0.98 -4.26 -2.81
CA VAL A 160 -0.63 -3.30 -1.77
C VAL A 160 -1.41 -3.60 -0.51
N ASP A 161 -0.69 -3.80 0.58
CA ASP A 161 -1.28 -3.89 1.91
C ASP A 161 -1.40 -2.48 2.51
N PHE A 162 -2.54 -2.18 3.09
CA PHE A 162 -2.77 -0.90 3.75
C PHE A 162 -3.37 -1.07 5.14
N LYS A 163 -3.07 -0.12 6.00
CA LYS A 163 -3.58 -0.06 7.37
C LYS A 163 -3.78 1.39 7.76
N VAL A 164 -4.87 1.68 8.45
CA VAL A 164 -5.12 2.99 9.03
C VAL A 164 -4.15 3.24 10.19
N ASP A 165 -3.55 4.43 10.22
CA ASP A 165 -2.66 4.89 11.28
C ASP A 165 -3.45 5.32 12.54
N LYS A 166 -2.74 5.77 13.58
CA LYS A 166 -3.34 6.24 14.84
C LYS A 166 -4.18 7.51 14.70
N ALA A 167 -3.98 8.27 13.63
CA ALA A 167 -4.72 9.50 13.32
C ALA A 167 -5.98 9.25 12.47
N GLY A 168 -6.25 8.00 12.09
CA GLY A 168 -7.38 7.66 11.22
C GLY A 168 -7.08 7.89 9.74
N VAL A 169 -5.80 8.04 9.36
CA VAL A 169 -5.37 8.24 7.97
C VAL A 169 -4.84 6.93 7.39
N LEU A 170 -5.25 6.63 6.16
CA LEU A 170 -4.74 5.54 5.35
C LEU A 170 -3.76 6.10 4.34
N HIS A 171 -2.58 5.52 4.27
CA HIS A 171 -1.56 5.84 3.27
C HIS A 171 -1.35 4.63 2.36
N ALA A 172 -1.35 4.86 1.04
CA ALA A 172 -1.09 3.81 0.06
C ALA A 172 -0.35 4.37 -1.17
N PRO A 173 0.64 3.65 -1.70
CA PRO A 173 1.25 3.97 -2.98
C PRO A 173 0.30 3.58 -4.13
N LEU A 174 0.23 4.42 -5.16
CA LEU A 174 -0.57 4.21 -6.37
C LEU A 174 0.26 3.75 -7.56
N GLY A 175 1.56 4.04 -7.57
CA GLY A 175 2.46 3.71 -8.66
C GLY A 175 3.59 4.72 -8.81
N LYS A 176 4.20 4.74 -9.99
CA LYS A 176 5.31 5.64 -10.34
C LYS A 176 4.83 6.79 -11.22
N VAL A 177 5.52 7.93 -11.16
CA VAL A 177 5.25 9.09 -12.04
C VAL A 177 5.33 8.67 -13.52
N SER A 178 6.23 7.76 -13.87
CA SER A 178 6.37 7.19 -15.22
C SER A 178 5.14 6.45 -15.75
N PHE A 179 4.19 6.09 -14.89
CA PHE A 179 2.94 5.41 -15.31
C PHE A 179 2.00 6.32 -16.10
N GLY A 180 2.07 7.63 -15.85
CA GLY A 180 1.13 8.60 -16.40
C GLY A 180 -0.21 8.64 -15.66
N PRO A 181 -1.07 9.61 -15.98
CA PRO A 181 -2.31 9.86 -15.24
C PRO A 181 -3.31 8.71 -15.34
N GLU A 182 -3.51 8.11 -16.51
CA GLU A 182 -4.53 7.08 -16.73
C GLU A 182 -4.32 5.85 -15.83
N LYS A 183 -3.09 5.33 -15.73
CA LYS A 183 -2.78 4.15 -14.90
C LYS A 183 -2.88 4.47 -13.42
N ILE A 184 -2.48 5.67 -13.00
CA ILE A 184 -2.61 6.13 -11.62
C ILE A 184 -4.09 6.28 -11.24
N LEU A 185 -4.93 6.81 -12.13
CA LEU A 185 -6.37 6.91 -11.91
C LEU A 185 -7.02 5.52 -11.80
N GLY A 186 -6.64 4.57 -12.66
CA GLY A 186 -7.13 3.18 -12.56
C GLY A 186 -6.75 2.52 -11.22
N ASN A 187 -5.52 2.71 -10.77
CA ASN A 187 -5.07 2.21 -9.47
C ASN A 187 -5.78 2.89 -8.30
N LEU A 188 -5.98 4.21 -8.38
CA LEU A 188 -6.71 4.97 -7.37
C LEU A 188 -8.18 4.51 -7.26
N LYS A 189 -8.85 4.29 -8.40
CA LYS A 189 -10.23 3.77 -8.45
C LYS A 189 -10.34 2.44 -7.70
N ALA A 190 -9.48 1.47 -8.02
CA ALA A 190 -9.45 0.15 -7.38
C ALA A 190 -9.20 0.25 -5.85
N LEU A 191 -8.32 1.15 -5.43
CA LEU A 191 -8.06 1.39 -4.01
C LEU A 191 -9.29 1.98 -3.30
N VAL A 192 -9.90 3.03 -3.85
CA VAL A 192 -11.06 3.72 -3.25
C VAL A 192 -12.26 2.79 -3.16
N GLU A 193 -12.53 1.98 -4.18
CA GLU A 193 -13.56 0.95 -4.16
C GLU A 193 -13.33 -0.07 -3.04
N THR A 194 -12.10 -0.57 -2.92
CA THR A 194 -11.74 -1.53 -1.87
C THR A 194 -11.87 -0.92 -0.47
N VAL A 195 -11.40 0.32 -0.27
CA VAL A 195 -11.54 1.03 1.01
C VAL A 195 -13.02 1.26 1.35
N THR A 196 -13.84 1.63 0.36
CA THR A 196 -15.29 1.83 0.55
C THR A 196 -15.98 0.54 0.98
N ARG A 197 -15.63 -0.59 0.36
CA ARG A 197 -16.17 -1.93 0.70
C ARG A 197 -15.77 -2.39 2.10
N LEU A 198 -14.59 -1.97 2.58
CA LEU A 198 -14.08 -2.32 3.91
C LEU A 198 -14.60 -1.39 5.03
N LYS A 199 -15.60 -0.56 4.75
CA LYS A 199 -16.20 0.32 5.79
C LYS A 199 -16.69 -0.51 6.96
N PRO A 200 -16.19 -0.28 8.21
CA PRO A 200 -16.70 -0.95 9.40
C PRO A 200 -18.15 -0.55 9.68
N SER A 201 -18.96 -1.50 10.15
CA SER A 201 -20.34 -1.22 10.58
C SER A 201 -20.41 -0.23 11.73
N ALA A 202 -19.40 -0.22 12.59
CA ALA A 202 -19.26 0.71 13.71
C ALA A 202 -18.91 2.16 13.29
N ALA A 203 -18.48 2.39 12.04
CA ALA A 203 -18.15 3.73 11.55
C ALA A 203 -19.41 4.53 11.25
N LYS A 204 -19.73 5.50 12.13
CA LYS A 204 -20.87 6.40 11.98
C LYS A 204 -20.48 7.67 11.20
N GLY A 205 -21.44 8.23 10.46
CA GLY A 205 -21.25 9.48 9.72
C GLY A 205 -20.44 9.33 8.44
N THR A 206 -19.73 10.40 8.06
CA THR A 206 -18.91 10.44 6.82
C THR A 206 -17.68 9.57 6.97
N TYR A 207 -17.60 8.50 6.16
CA TYR A 207 -16.50 7.53 6.22
C TYR A 207 -15.19 8.08 5.64
N MET A 208 -15.20 8.56 4.40
CA MET A 208 -14.05 9.25 3.80
C MET A 208 -14.21 10.76 4.00
N LYS A 209 -13.36 11.36 4.84
CA LYS A 209 -13.41 12.78 5.19
C LYS A 209 -12.64 13.67 4.25
N ASN A 210 -11.44 13.23 3.89
CA ASN A 210 -10.55 13.95 2.99
C ASN A 210 -9.64 12.98 2.24
N MET A 211 -9.11 13.44 1.12
CA MET A 211 -8.13 12.73 0.31
C MET A 211 -7.13 13.73 -0.23
N ALA A 212 -5.87 13.33 -0.31
CA ALA A 212 -4.83 14.09 -0.97
C ALA A 212 -3.90 13.14 -1.74
N VAL A 213 -3.45 13.58 -2.91
CA VAL A 213 -2.49 12.88 -3.76
C VAL A 213 -1.19 13.69 -3.79
N SER A 214 -0.06 13.02 -3.70
CA SER A 214 1.26 13.66 -3.74
C SER A 214 2.29 12.75 -4.38
N THR A 215 3.34 13.33 -4.95
CA THR A 215 4.54 12.59 -5.30
C THR A 215 5.52 12.59 -4.13
N THR A 216 6.55 11.72 -4.16
CA THR A 216 7.50 11.52 -3.06
C THR A 216 8.11 12.82 -2.54
N MET A 217 8.46 13.75 -3.43
CA MET A 217 9.10 15.03 -3.08
C MET A 217 8.19 16.24 -3.37
N GLY A 218 7.09 16.02 -4.07
CA GLY A 218 6.17 17.08 -4.51
C GLY A 218 5.17 17.53 -3.44
N PRO A 219 4.40 18.57 -3.75
CA PRO A 219 3.31 19.05 -2.90
C PRO A 219 2.12 18.08 -2.90
N GLY A 220 1.32 18.13 -1.84
CA GLY A 220 0.08 17.39 -1.74
C GLY A 220 -1.11 18.19 -2.28
N PHE A 221 -1.88 17.59 -3.19
CA PHE A 221 -3.08 18.18 -3.78
C PHE A 221 -4.32 17.56 -3.15
N LYS A 222 -5.19 18.41 -2.61
CA LYS A 222 -6.44 17.99 -1.96
C LYS A 222 -7.50 17.68 -3.00
N VAL A 223 -8.18 16.56 -2.83
CA VAL A 223 -9.27 16.11 -3.68
C VAL A 223 -10.62 16.56 -3.12
N ASP A 224 -11.55 16.95 -3.98
CA ASP A 224 -12.93 17.23 -3.60
C ASP A 224 -13.69 15.92 -3.40
N MET A 225 -14.09 15.68 -2.14
CA MET A 225 -14.80 14.46 -1.74
C MET A 225 -16.22 14.36 -2.33
N THR A 226 -16.81 15.46 -2.78
CA THR A 226 -18.15 15.44 -3.39
C THR A 226 -18.13 14.75 -4.76
N LEU A 227 -17.01 14.79 -5.46
CA LEU A 227 -16.83 14.22 -6.79
C LEU A 227 -16.41 12.74 -6.77
N ILE A 228 -15.98 12.22 -5.61
CA ILE A 228 -15.47 10.84 -5.51
C ILE A 228 -16.52 9.80 -5.87
N LYS A 229 -17.78 10.00 -5.52
CA LYS A 229 -18.85 9.05 -5.88
C LYS A 229 -18.97 8.92 -7.39
N LYS A 230 -18.99 10.04 -8.12
CA LYS A 230 -19.03 10.05 -9.58
C LYS A 230 -17.82 9.35 -10.21
N PHE A 231 -16.63 9.56 -9.62
CA PHE A 231 -15.39 8.91 -10.06
C PHE A 231 -15.41 7.37 -9.89
N ILE A 232 -16.09 6.85 -8.88
CA ILE A 232 -16.22 5.39 -8.65
C ILE A 232 -17.25 4.80 -9.63
N GLU A 233 -18.37 5.50 -9.87
CA GLU A 233 -19.49 5.03 -10.68
C GLU A 233 -19.24 5.11 -12.20
N GLY A 234 -18.35 6.00 -12.65
CA GLY A 234 -17.94 6.14 -14.05
C GLY A 234 -16.70 5.32 -14.37
#